data_dc4434933c0ff624c0db271cc746d656
#
_entry.id   dc4434933c0ff624c0db271cc746d656
#
_cell.length_a   1.000
_cell.length_b   1.000
_cell.length_c   1.000
_cell.angle_alpha   90.00
_cell.angle_beta   90.00
_cell.angle_gamma   90.00
#
_symmetry.space_group_name_H-M   'P 1'
#
loop_
_entity.id
_entity.type
_entity.pdbx_description
1 polymer ?
#
loop_
_entity_poly.entity_id
_entity_poly.type
_entity_poly.pdbx_seq_one_letter_code
_entity_poly.pdbx_strand_id
1 'polypeptide(L)'
;MCLGTSKENLYHPSYLTTHQSSHEFHHLQRKRYMGLKNSRNKTRVLFVILKRKMAMKNLKLYMQNQCMIEENAKLRRKALLLHQENQILFSQLQKVKNDK
;
A
#
# COMPACT_ATOMS: atom_id res chain seq x y z
N MET A 1 -1.16 -1.31 14.68
CA MET A 1 -2.07 -1.73 13.65
C MET A 1 -1.77 -1.06 12.35
N CYS A 2 -1.76 -1.82 11.33
CA CYS A 2 -1.60 -1.33 9.97
C CYS A 2 -2.83 -0.66 9.45
N LEU A 3 -3.32 0.09 10.26
CA LEU A 3 -4.48 0.69 10.11
C LEU A 3 -4.57 1.48 8.94
N GLY A 4 -5.48 1.64 8.69
CA GLY A 4 -5.92 2.68 7.99
C GLY A 4 -5.55 2.80 6.70
N THR A 5 -4.77 2.08 6.78
CA THR A 5 -4.56 1.93 5.53
C THR A 5 -5.80 1.57 4.90
N SER A 6 -6.60 2.46 4.94
CA SER A 6 -7.82 2.43 4.22
C SER A 6 -7.59 1.67 2.96
N LYS A 7 -8.25 0.58 2.88
CA LYS A 7 -8.34 -0.21 1.65
C LYS A 7 -8.60 0.68 0.43
N GLU A 8 -9.21 1.80 0.65
CA GLU A 8 -9.43 2.86 -0.32
C GLU A 8 -8.17 3.40 -0.97
N ASN A 9 -7.09 3.55 -0.21
CA ASN A 9 -5.83 4.03 -0.76
C ASN A 9 -5.06 2.99 -1.58
N LEU A 10 -5.31 1.71 -1.32
CA LEU A 10 -4.70 0.62 -2.07
C LEU A 10 -5.32 0.45 -3.46
N TYR A 11 -6.58 0.78 -3.59
CA TYR A 11 -7.32 0.66 -4.84
C TYR A 11 -7.40 1.97 -5.63
N HIS A 12 -6.72 3.02 -5.17
CA HIS A 12 -6.68 4.24 -5.95
C HIS A 12 -5.85 3.99 -7.22
N PRO A 13 -6.47 4.07 -8.37
CA PRO A 13 -5.79 3.66 -9.57
C PRO A 13 -4.66 4.63 -9.85
N SER A 14 -3.45 4.12 -9.77
CA SER A 14 -2.24 4.88 -10.09
C SER A 14 -2.23 5.39 -11.55
N TYR A 15 -3.01 4.76 -12.43
CA TYR A 15 -3.14 5.23 -13.80
C TYR A 15 -3.85 6.58 -13.92
N LEU A 16 -4.73 6.94 -13.00
CA LEU A 16 -5.33 8.28 -12.98
C LEU A 16 -4.31 9.38 -12.70
N THR A 17 -3.36 9.12 -11.84
CA THR A 17 -2.28 10.07 -11.57
C THR A 17 -1.32 10.20 -12.72
N THR A 18 -1.03 9.12 -13.41
CA THR A 18 -0.18 9.17 -14.61
C THR A 18 -0.86 9.87 -15.78
N HIS A 19 -2.15 9.66 -15.95
CA HIS A 19 -2.91 10.32 -17.00
C HIS A 19 -3.02 11.83 -16.78
N GLN A 20 -3.20 12.24 -15.54
CA GLN A 20 -3.26 13.64 -15.17
C GLN A 20 -1.90 14.33 -15.38
N SER A 21 -0.82 13.67 -15.03
CA SER A 21 0.53 14.20 -15.24
C SER A 21 0.91 14.30 -16.72
N SER A 22 0.45 13.37 -17.55
CA SER A 22 0.70 13.44 -18.98
C SER A 22 -0.05 14.59 -19.65
N HIS A 23 -1.27 14.86 -19.20
CA HIS A 23 -2.06 15.99 -19.69
C HIS A 23 -1.39 17.34 -19.35
N GLU A 24 -0.92 17.49 -18.12
CA GLU A 24 -0.15 18.66 -17.70
C GLU A 24 1.15 18.80 -18.49
N PHE A 25 1.81 17.68 -18.78
CA PHE A 25 3.01 17.66 -19.58
C PHE A 25 2.76 18.16 -21.03
N HIS A 26 1.68 17.70 -21.66
CA HIS A 26 1.29 18.18 -22.99
C HIS A 26 0.92 19.66 -23.00
N HIS A 27 0.25 20.14 -21.99
CA HIS A 27 -0.07 21.56 -21.85
C HIS A 27 1.19 22.42 -21.73
N LEU A 28 2.18 21.94 -20.99
CA LEU A 28 3.48 22.60 -20.85
C LEU A 28 4.28 22.61 -22.17
N GLN A 29 4.20 21.55 -22.97
CA GLN A 29 4.82 21.51 -24.28
C GLN A 29 4.27 22.58 -25.22
N ARG A 30 2.95 22.81 -25.22
CA ARG A 30 2.34 23.88 -26.03
C ARG A 30 2.81 25.25 -25.61
N LYS A 31 2.98 25.52 -24.34
CA LYS A 31 3.54 26.78 -23.84
C LYS A 31 5.01 26.99 -24.21
N ARG A 32 5.72 25.92 -24.49
CA ARG A 32 7.13 25.95 -24.87
C ARG A 32 7.39 26.68 -26.15
N TYR A 33 6.43 26.71 -27.08
CA TYR A 33 6.52 27.49 -28.33
C TYR A 33 6.38 28.99 -28.13
N MET A 34 5.85 29.42 -26.98
CA MET A 34 5.59 30.83 -26.70
C MET A 34 6.55 31.51 -25.73
N GLY A 35 7.40 30.78 -24.99
CA GLY A 35 8.32 31.39 -24.04
C GLY A 35 9.40 30.42 -23.58
N LEU A 36 10.45 30.36 -24.35
CA LEU A 36 11.51 29.32 -24.25
C LEU A 36 12.22 29.21 -22.88
N LYS A 37 12.46 30.30 -22.16
CA LYS A 37 13.22 30.27 -20.92
C LYS A 37 12.38 29.93 -19.69
N ASN A 38 11.15 30.42 -19.60
CA ASN A 38 10.27 30.17 -18.46
C ASN A 38 9.65 28.77 -18.45
N SER A 39 9.45 28.17 -19.64
CA SER A 39 8.88 26.85 -19.73
C SER A 39 9.84 25.74 -19.30
N ARG A 40 11.13 25.89 -19.54
CA ARG A 40 12.15 24.92 -19.11
C ARG A 40 12.23 24.81 -17.57
N ASN A 41 12.19 25.95 -16.88
CA ASN A 41 12.21 25.97 -15.42
C ASN A 41 10.93 25.39 -14.81
N LYS A 42 9.77 25.69 -15.41
CA LYS A 42 8.48 25.10 -14.99
C LYS A 42 8.47 23.59 -15.17
N THR A 43 9.01 23.08 -16.27
CA THR A 43 9.09 21.65 -16.54
C THR A 43 10.01 20.94 -15.54
N ARG A 44 11.14 21.55 -15.20
CA ARG A 44 12.06 21.01 -14.19
C ARG A 44 11.41 20.94 -12.81
N VAL A 45 10.71 22.01 -12.41
CA VAL A 45 9.99 22.06 -11.13
C VAL A 45 8.89 20.98 -11.07
N LEU A 46 8.12 20.84 -12.13
CA LEU A 46 7.10 19.80 -12.24
C LEU A 46 7.69 18.40 -12.14
N PHE A 47 8.78 18.15 -12.82
CA PHE A 47 9.49 16.87 -12.76
C PHE A 47 9.96 16.54 -11.34
N VAL A 48 10.53 17.51 -10.63
CA VAL A 48 10.95 17.36 -9.23
C VAL A 48 9.76 17.05 -8.32
N ILE A 49 8.64 17.75 -8.49
CA ILE A 49 7.41 17.53 -7.71
C ILE A 49 6.87 16.12 -7.95
N LEU A 50 6.78 15.68 -9.18
CA LEU A 50 6.32 14.33 -9.52
C LEU A 50 7.24 13.26 -8.95
N LYS A 51 8.55 13.45 -9.07
CA LYS A 51 9.54 12.53 -8.49
C LYS A 51 9.40 12.41 -6.99
N ARG A 52 9.20 13.52 -6.28
CA ARG A 52 8.95 13.51 -4.83
C ARG A 52 7.67 12.80 -4.46
N LYS A 53 6.59 13.07 -5.19
CA LYS A 53 5.31 12.38 -4.97
C LYS A 53 5.43 10.87 -5.15
N MET A 54 6.13 10.43 -6.17
CA MET A 54 6.38 9.01 -6.41
C MET A 54 7.22 8.38 -5.30
N ALA A 55 8.27 9.06 -4.85
CA ALA A 55 9.12 8.60 -3.76
C ALA A 55 8.32 8.46 -2.45
N MET A 56 7.46 9.44 -2.15
CA MET A 56 6.60 9.39 -0.96
C MET A 56 5.58 8.26 -1.03
N LYS A 57 4.97 8.04 -2.18
CA LYS A 57 4.06 6.90 -2.39
C LYS A 57 4.78 5.57 -2.21
N ASN A 58 5.97 5.46 -2.78
CA ASN A 58 6.77 4.25 -2.65
C ASN A 58 7.16 3.96 -1.20
N LEU A 59 7.59 4.98 -0.47
CA LEU A 59 7.87 4.85 0.96
C LEU A 59 6.64 4.42 1.75
N LYS A 60 5.50 5.02 1.49
CA LYS A 60 4.23 4.66 2.14
C LYS A 60 3.87 3.19 1.89
N LEU A 61 3.95 2.76 0.65
CA LEU A 61 3.68 1.37 0.27
C LEU A 61 4.66 0.40 0.93
N TYR A 62 5.92 0.77 1.02
CA TYR A 62 6.93 -0.02 1.71
C TYR A 62 6.58 -0.20 3.20
N MET A 63 6.24 0.89 3.88
CA MET A 63 5.85 0.84 5.29
C MET A 63 4.58 0.01 5.51
N GLN A 64 3.59 0.16 4.63
CA GLN A 64 2.38 -0.65 4.67
C GLN A 64 2.68 -2.14 4.47
N ASN A 65 3.55 -2.45 3.53
CA ASN A 65 3.95 -3.82 3.26
C ASN A 65 4.65 -4.45 4.48
N GLN A 66 5.57 -3.75 5.11
CA GLN A 66 6.22 -4.21 6.33
C GLN A 66 5.21 -4.47 7.45
N CYS A 67 4.28 -3.54 7.63
CA CYS A 67 3.23 -3.69 8.62
C CYS A 67 2.33 -4.91 8.35
N MET A 68 1.94 -5.15 7.10
CA MET A 68 1.17 -6.33 6.71
C MET A 68 1.93 -7.64 6.95
N ILE A 69 3.22 -7.67 6.70
CA ILE A 69 4.08 -8.83 6.99
C ILE A 69 4.04 -9.16 8.49
N GLU A 70 4.18 -8.14 9.34
CA GLU A 70 4.12 -8.32 10.78
C GLU A 70 2.74 -8.82 11.25
N GLU A 71 1.68 -8.23 10.73
CA GLU A 71 0.31 -8.67 11.06
C GLU A 71 0.05 -10.11 10.60
N ASN A 72 0.50 -10.45 9.40
CA ASN A 72 0.38 -11.81 8.92
C ASN A 72 1.13 -12.81 9.82
N ALA A 73 2.32 -12.44 10.28
CA ALA A 73 3.08 -13.26 11.22
C ALA A 73 2.35 -13.44 12.56
N LYS A 74 1.73 -12.39 13.07
CA LYS A 74 0.89 -12.46 14.28
C LYS A 74 -0.32 -13.36 14.10
N LEU A 75 -1.02 -13.21 12.98
CA LEU A 75 -2.20 -14.01 12.67
C LEU A 75 -1.86 -15.50 12.52
N ARG A 76 -0.74 -15.80 11.89
CA ARG A 76 -0.25 -17.19 11.77
C ARG A 76 0.05 -17.80 13.14
N ARG A 77 0.71 -17.05 14.02
CA ARG A 77 0.97 -17.51 15.41
C ARG A 77 -0.33 -17.75 16.18
N LYS A 78 -1.27 -16.83 16.05
CA LYS A 78 -2.59 -16.98 16.69
C LYS A 78 -3.34 -18.19 16.16
N ALA A 79 -3.33 -18.41 14.85
CA ALA A 79 -3.95 -19.57 14.24
C ALA A 79 -3.33 -20.89 14.75
N LEU A 80 -2.00 -20.92 14.89
CA LEU A 80 -1.31 -22.08 15.44
C LEU A 80 -1.72 -22.36 16.89
N LEU A 81 -1.79 -21.34 17.74
CA LEU A 81 -2.24 -21.48 19.13
C LEU A 81 -3.68 -21.99 19.21
N LEU A 82 -4.58 -21.42 18.42
CA LEU A 82 -5.97 -21.86 18.37
C LEU A 82 -6.08 -23.32 17.89
N HIS A 83 -5.26 -23.70 16.94
CA HIS A 83 -5.22 -25.08 16.48
C HIS A 83 -4.80 -26.04 17.61
N GLN A 84 -3.77 -25.69 18.36
CA GLN A 84 -3.32 -26.47 19.51
C GLN A 84 -4.40 -26.56 20.61
N GLU A 85 -5.03 -25.43 20.93
CA GLU A 85 -6.12 -25.39 21.90
C GLU A 85 -7.29 -26.26 21.44
N ASN A 86 -7.67 -26.20 20.18
CA ASN A 86 -8.72 -27.04 19.63
C ASN A 86 -8.38 -28.54 19.74
N GLN A 87 -7.14 -28.92 19.48
CA GLN A 87 -6.70 -30.30 19.64
C GLN A 87 -6.80 -30.77 21.10
N ILE A 88 -6.39 -29.93 22.04
CA ILE A 88 -6.48 -30.23 23.46
C ILE A 88 -7.93 -30.41 23.87
N LEU A 89 -8.80 -29.46 23.51
CA LEU A 89 -10.22 -29.53 23.83
C LEU A 89 -10.89 -30.77 23.23
N PHE A 90 -10.53 -31.07 21.99
CA PHE A 90 -11.05 -32.28 21.33
C PHE A 90 -10.62 -33.56 22.03
N SER A 91 -9.36 -33.65 22.47
CA SER A 91 -8.87 -34.79 23.21
C SER A 91 -9.54 -34.94 24.58
N GLN A 92 -9.79 -33.81 25.26
CA GLN A 92 -10.54 -33.82 26.54
C GLN A 92 -11.98 -34.28 26.34
N LEU A 93 -12.64 -33.84 25.29
CA LEU A 93 -13.99 -34.25 24.95
C LEU A 93 -14.08 -35.75 24.67
N GLN A 94 -13.09 -36.30 23.97
CA GLN A 94 -13.01 -37.75 23.72
C GLN A 94 -12.85 -38.54 25.03
N LYS A 95 -12.00 -38.06 25.94
CA LYS A 95 -11.83 -38.71 27.24
C LYS A 95 -13.15 -38.78 28.03
N VAL A 96 -13.85 -37.66 28.09
CA VAL A 96 -15.16 -37.59 28.77
C VAL A 96 -16.17 -38.55 28.16
N LYS A 97 -16.16 -38.73 26.84
CA LYS A 97 -17.05 -39.71 26.20
C LYS A 97 -16.68 -41.16 26.53
N ASN A 98 -15.39 -41.45 26.63
CA ASN A 98 -14.92 -42.79 26.91
C ASN A 98 -15.12 -43.21 28.40
N ASP A 99 -15.18 -42.22 29.30
CA ASP A 99 -15.40 -42.46 30.73
C ASP A 99 -16.89 -42.67 31.09
N LYS A 100 -17.77 -42.49 30.12
CA LYS A 100 -19.18 -42.83 30.24
C LYS A 100 -19.47 -44.19 29.62
#